data_5333af2d6ba6004625c2a2c7cbc417a2
#
_entry.id   5333af2d6ba6004625c2a2c7cbc417a2
#
_cell.length_a   1.000
_cell.length_b   1.000
_cell.length_c   1.000
_cell.angle_alpha   90.00
_cell.angle_beta   90.00
_cell.angle_gamma   90.00
#
_symmetry.space_group_name_H-M   'P 1'
#
loop_
_entity.id
_entity.type
_entity.pdbx_description
1 polymer ?
#
loop_
_entity_poly.entity_id
_entity_poly.type
_entity_poly.pdbx_seq_one_letter_code
_entity_poly.pdbx_strand_id
1 'polypeptide(L)'
;MKSHVHNPSSAPVLAATAEAVPEQADALARARAFAEPLLSCETLDTGENVLAHADAVAAILRSIGGSQAMQAASYLVYTCDHLNKPHEIIAKAFGTNFADLALETTKLVRVQRLSRLAQASNAPTSTSSAATQTESVRKMLLAFSRDLRVVMLRLASRLQTLRYFAASKAPVPPGLASEALQVFAPLANRLGIWEIKWEIEDLAFRFLEPDTYRQVAQWLDEKRVEREAYVEQLRAQLRAELAEQGITATVQGRPKHIYSIVKKMRGKSLGFDQVYDIRALRIVVPSVPDCYAALSAVHSRFTPVPEEFDDYIARPKANGYQSLHTVVRDAQGLPIEVQIRTQAMHDHAETGVAAHWAYKEAGTKGYAGVSASSEYDAKIAVLRQLLAWERDLSGAQGGVAFDDRIYVLTPNAAIVELPQGGTPVDFAYTVHTDLGHRCRGARVDGVMVPLNTPLKNGQTVEVTAVKEGGPSRDWLNPELRYLA
;
A
#
# COMPACT_ATOMS: atom_id res chain seq x y z
N MET A 1 33.61 15.98 51.73
CA MET A 1 33.48 14.94 50.69
C MET A 1 32.28 15.33 49.85
N LYS A 2 32.52 15.89 48.68
CA LYS A 2 31.48 16.22 47.69
C LYS A 2 31.59 15.21 46.55
N SER A 3 30.57 14.36 46.42
CA SER A 3 30.44 13.39 45.37
C SER A 3 30.04 14.11 44.07
N HIS A 4 30.94 14.07 43.05
CA HIS A 4 30.63 14.48 41.70
C HIS A 4 29.81 13.41 41.02
N VAL A 5 28.57 13.74 40.68
CA VAL A 5 27.74 12.97 39.75
C VAL A 5 28.26 13.29 38.31
N HIS A 6 28.83 12.31 37.67
CA HIS A 6 29.18 12.39 36.25
C HIS A 6 27.90 12.25 35.43
N ASN A 7 27.59 13.29 34.67
CA ASN A 7 26.55 13.30 33.65
C ASN A 7 27.23 12.83 32.35
N PRO A 8 26.85 11.72 31.72
CA PRO A 8 27.47 11.32 30.47
C PRO A 8 26.96 12.23 29.35
N SER A 9 27.82 13.13 28.90
CA SER A 9 27.62 13.97 27.73
C SER A 9 27.53 13.12 26.47
N SER A 10 26.35 13.08 25.85
CA SER A 10 26.07 12.35 24.59
C SER A 10 26.67 13.00 23.33
N ALA A 11 27.50 14.03 23.48
CA ALA A 11 28.04 14.77 22.36
C ALA A 11 29.24 14.14 21.58
N PRO A 12 30.11 13.28 22.17
CA PRO A 12 31.26 12.76 21.44
C PRO A 12 30.97 11.66 20.43
N VAL A 13 29.87 10.90 20.60
CA VAL A 13 29.57 9.74 19.75
C VAL A 13 29.07 10.14 18.36
N LEU A 14 28.37 11.28 18.27
CA LEU A 14 27.82 11.79 17.00
C LEU A 14 28.89 12.40 16.07
N ALA A 15 29.94 12.97 16.62
CA ALA A 15 31.05 13.53 15.84
C ALA A 15 31.95 12.43 15.23
N ALA A 16 32.19 11.35 15.98
CA ALA A 16 33.04 10.24 15.52
C ALA A 16 32.42 9.39 14.39
N THR A 17 31.08 9.28 14.34
CA THR A 17 30.40 8.52 13.29
C THR A 17 30.24 9.32 11.98
N ALA A 18 30.26 10.65 12.01
CA ALA A 18 30.13 11.49 10.81
C ALA A 18 31.43 11.60 10.01
N GLU A 19 32.60 11.43 10.63
CA GLU A 19 33.89 11.60 9.97
C GLU A 19 34.49 10.31 9.37
N ALA A 20 33.97 9.14 9.69
CA ALA A 20 34.61 7.86 9.37
C ALA A 20 33.96 7.07 8.20
N VAL A 21 32.90 7.56 7.56
CA VAL A 21 32.21 6.80 6.51
C VAL A 21 32.39 7.49 5.15
N PRO A 22 33.01 6.81 4.15
CA PRO A 22 33.16 7.36 2.80
C PRO A 22 31.81 7.77 2.23
N GLU A 23 31.77 8.87 1.50
CA GLU A 23 30.59 9.47 0.87
C GLU A 23 29.83 8.49 -0.07
N GLN A 24 30.46 7.38 -0.45
CA GLN A 24 29.92 6.30 -1.27
C GLN A 24 29.42 5.08 -0.47
N ALA A 25 29.45 5.10 0.87
CA ALA A 25 28.89 4.00 1.64
C ALA A 25 27.37 4.01 1.54
N ASP A 26 26.80 2.82 1.36
CA ASP A 26 25.38 2.54 1.25
C ASP A 26 24.60 3.27 2.36
N ALA A 27 23.65 4.14 1.98
CA ALA A 27 22.83 4.91 2.89
C ALA A 27 22.10 4.01 3.90
N LEU A 28 21.77 2.79 3.51
CA LEU A 28 21.16 1.78 4.35
C LEU A 28 22.10 1.36 5.49
N ALA A 29 23.36 1.03 5.18
CA ALA A 29 24.34 0.63 6.19
C ALA A 29 24.64 1.75 7.19
N ARG A 30 24.71 2.99 6.70
CA ARG A 30 24.87 4.19 7.54
C ARG A 30 23.69 4.42 8.47
N ALA A 31 22.47 4.28 7.95
CA ALA A 31 21.24 4.46 8.75
C ALA A 31 21.14 3.39 9.84
N ARG A 32 21.47 2.15 9.51
CA ARG A 32 21.51 1.07 10.50
C ARG A 32 22.54 1.32 11.60
N ALA A 33 23.79 1.68 11.23
CA ALA A 33 24.84 1.99 12.19
C ALA A 33 24.51 3.22 13.08
N PHE A 34 23.82 4.21 12.51
CA PHE A 34 23.31 5.38 13.27
C PHE A 34 22.23 4.98 14.28
N ALA A 35 21.34 4.08 13.89
CA ALA A 35 20.20 3.65 14.71
C ALA A 35 20.58 2.64 15.80
N GLU A 36 21.59 1.79 15.56
CA GLU A 36 21.97 0.68 16.45
C GLU A 36 22.21 1.09 17.91
N PRO A 37 23.01 2.11 18.22
CA PRO A 37 23.24 2.53 19.61
C PRO A 37 22.00 3.13 20.29
N LEU A 38 21.03 3.61 19.53
CA LEU A 38 19.80 4.23 20.04
C LEU A 38 18.67 3.20 20.24
N LEU A 39 18.64 2.13 19.42
CA LEU A 39 17.48 1.23 19.31
C LEU A 39 17.76 -0.20 19.79
N SER A 40 19.02 -0.58 20.02
CA SER A 40 19.36 -1.98 20.34
C SER A 40 18.74 -2.50 21.65
N CYS A 41 18.51 -1.61 22.64
CA CYS A 41 17.90 -1.95 23.93
C CYS A 41 16.43 -1.57 24.02
N GLU A 42 15.86 -0.97 22.96
CA GLU A 42 14.49 -0.48 22.96
C GLU A 42 13.51 -1.56 22.48
N THR A 43 12.28 -1.50 23.00
CA THR A 43 11.19 -2.38 22.63
C THR A 43 9.96 -1.59 22.22
N LEU A 44 9.24 -2.09 21.19
CA LEU A 44 7.93 -1.56 20.80
C LEU A 44 6.85 -1.93 21.83
N ASP A 45 5.70 -1.28 21.74
CA ASP A 45 4.49 -1.61 22.51
C ASP A 45 4.03 -3.07 22.30
N THR A 46 4.50 -3.72 21.27
CA THR A 46 4.27 -5.14 20.96
C THR A 46 5.22 -6.09 21.68
N GLY A 47 6.27 -5.58 22.33
CA GLY A 47 7.35 -6.36 22.93
C GLY A 47 8.48 -6.75 21.97
N GLU A 48 8.37 -6.40 20.68
CA GLU A 48 9.43 -6.63 19.68
C GLU A 48 10.58 -5.64 19.88
N ASN A 49 11.82 -6.11 19.76
CA ASN A 49 13.00 -5.23 19.75
C ASN A 49 12.93 -4.27 18.55
N VAL A 50 13.17 -2.97 18.79
CA VAL A 50 12.98 -1.93 17.77
C VAL A 50 13.98 -2.07 16.62
N LEU A 51 15.23 -2.40 16.89
CA LEU A 51 16.25 -2.57 15.86
C LEU A 51 15.97 -3.81 15.00
N ALA A 52 15.56 -4.93 15.62
CA ALA A 52 15.17 -6.13 14.90
C ALA A 52 13.92 -5.89 14.02
N HIS A 53 12.97 -5.12 14.52
CA HIS A 53 11.81 -4.69 13.74
C HIS A 53 12.23 -3.85 12.51
N ALA A 54 13.11 -2.88 12.70
CA ALA A 54 13.61 -2.04 11.61
C ALA A 54 14.40 -2.85 10.57
N ASP A 55 15.25 -3.81 11.00
CA ASP A 55 15.96 -4.75 10.11
C ASP A 55 14.97 -5.55 9.24
N ALA A 56 13.91 -6.07 9.85
CA ALA A 56 12.88 -6.85 9.15
C ALA A 56 12.04 -5.98 8.20
N VAL A 57 11.68 -4.76 8.60
CA VAL A 57 10.97 -3.80 7.73
C VAL A 57 11.83 -3.43 6.52
N ALA A 58 13.13 -3.19 6.70
CA ALA A 58 14.05 -2.92 5.59
C ALA A 58 14.09 -4.11 4.61
N ALA A 59 14.12 -5.34 5.12
CA ALA A 59 14.11 -6.56 4.30
C ALA A 59 12.79 -6.71 3.52
N ILE A 60 11.63 -6.43 4.15
CA ILE A 60 10.31 -6.42 3.47
C ILE A 60 10.29 -5.36 2.36
N LEU A 61 10.75 -4.15 2.65
CA LEU A 61 10.81 -3.08 1.65
C LEU A 61 11.69 -3.47 0.47
N ARG A 62 12.82 -4.14 0.73
CA ARG A 62 13.71 -4.65 -0.32
C ARG A 62 13.02 -5.68 -1.21
N SER A 63 12.27 -6.64 -0.63
CA SER A 63 11.59 -7.70 -1.40
C SER A 63 10.56 -7.16 -2.38
N ILE A 64 9.92 -6.03 -2.05
CA ILE A 64 8.93 -5.36 -2.91
C ILE A 64 9.55 -4.27 -3.80
N GLY A 65 10.87 -4.19 -3.93
CA GLY A 65 11.56 -3.22 -4.76
C GLY A 65 11.64 -1.80 -4.17
N GLY A 66 11.47 -1.64 -2.86
CA GLY A 66 11.62 -0.35 -2.19
C GLY A 66 13.05 0.21 -2.31
N SER A 67 13.17 1.52 -2.53
CA SER A 67 14.45 2.21 -2.69
C SER A 67 15.32 2.13 -1.44
N GLN A 68 16.63 2.36 -1.60
CA GLN A 68 17.57 2.43 -0.46
C GLN A 68 17.13 3.51 0.55
N ALA A 69 16.56 4.61 0.09
CA ALA A 69 16.04 5.66 0.95
C ALA A 69 14.89 5.16 1.83
N MET A 70 13.96 4.38 1.27
CA MET A 70 12.88 3.76 2.03
C MET A 70 13.41 2.74 3.05
N GLN A 71 14.37 1.90 2.63
CA GLN A 71 15.00 0.92 3.52
C GLN A 71 15.76 1.59 4.66
N ALA A 72 16.51 2.66 4.39
CA ALA A 72 17.18 3.46 5.40
C ALA A 72 16.20 4.16 6.35
N ALA A 73 15.07 4.66 5.83
CA ALA A 73 14.04 5.30 6.63
C ALA A 73 13.40 4.35 7.65
N SER A 74 13.41 3.02 7.43
CA SER A 74 12.92 2.04 8.41
C SER A 74 13.64 2.13 9.76
N TYR A 75 14.91 2.53 9.77
CA TYR A 75 15.68 2.79 10.98
C TYR A 75 15.44 4.20 11.52
N LEU A 76 15.48 5.20 10.64
CA LEU A 76 15.43 6.61 11.02
C LEU A 76 14.10 7.01 11.65
N VAL A 77 13.00 6.36 11.28
CA VAL A 77 11.66 6.59 11.88
C VAL A 77 11.69 6.42 13.39
N TYR A 78 12.33 5.37 13.89
CA TYR A 78 12.37 5.06 15.31
C TYR A 78 13.43 5.87 16.07
N THR A 79 14.44 6.40 15.39
CA THR A 79 15.43 7.29 16.04
C THR A 79 14.87 8.67 16.37
N CYS A 80 13.79 9.09 15.71
CA CYS A 80 13.18 10.42 15.91
C CYS A 80 12.76 10.69 17.37
N ASP A 81 12.39 9.65 18.12
CA ASP A 81 11.97 9.77 19.53
C ASP A 81 13.17 9.93 20.49
N HIS A 82 14.39 9.61 20.04
CA HIS A 82 15.63 9.67 20.81
C HIS A 82 16.50 10.90 20.48
N LEU A 83 16.05 11.74 19.55
CA LEU A 83 16.83 12.89 19.08
C LEU A 83 16.18 14.22 19.49
N ASN A 84 17.01 15.15 19.99
CA ASN A 84 16.62 16.54 20.09
C ASN A 84 16.72 17.16 18.68
N LYS A 85 15.61 17.72 18.15
CA LYS A 85 15.54 18.25 16.78
C LYS A 85 15.86 17.21 15.69
N PRO A 86 15.07 16.14 15.60
CA PRO A 86 15.35 15.00 14.72
C PRO A 86 15.50 15.41 13.26
N HIS A 87 14.71 16.39 12.76
CA HIS A 87 14.83 16.87 11.39
C HIS A 87 16.22 17.43 11.09
N GLU A 88 16.74 18.32 11.94
CA GLU A 88 18.05 18.97 11.72
C GLU A 88 19.19 17.93 11.73
N ILE A 89 19.13 16.99 12.67
CA ILE A 89 20.16 15.96 12.83
C ILE A 89 20.15 14.97 11.66
N ILE A 90 18.96 14.45 11.29
CA ILE A 90 18.83 13.49 10.19
C ILE A 90 19.12 14.18 8.86
N ALA A 91 18.66 15.42 8.65
CA ALA A 91 18.94 16.18 7.42
C ALA A 91 20.45 16.44 7.23
N LYS A 92 21.16 16.72 8.32
CA LYS A 92 22.62 16.92 8.26
C LYS A 92 23.38 15.62 7.96
N ALA A 93 22.92 14.48 8.51
CA ALA A 93 23.60 13.18 8.36
C ALA A 93 23.26 12.45 7.06
N PHE A 94 22.02 12.58 6.57
CA PHE A 94 21.49 11.77 5.46
C PHE A 94 20.86 12.62 4.33
N GLY A 95 20.58 13.88 4.57
CA GLY A 95 19.88 14.78 3.65
C GLY A 95 18.41 15.00 4.04
N THR A 96 17.83 16.10 3.51
CA THR A 96 16.47 16.56 3.84
C THR A 96 15.40 15.54 3.45
N ASN A 97 15.57 14.86 2.31
CA ASN A 97 14.62 13.84 1.84
C ASN A 97 14.44 12.68 2.86
N PHE A 98 15.51 12.25 3.52
CA PHE A 98 15.44 11.22 4.58
C PHE A 98 14.79 11.77 5.84
N ALA A 99 15.12 13.01 6.21
CA ALA A 99 14.55 13.65 7.39
C ALA A 99 13.03 13.84 7.25
N ASP A 100 12.58 14.34 6.11
CA ASP A 100 11.16 14.53 5.82
C ASP A 100 10.40 13.19 5.87
N LEU A 101 10.92 12.17 5.19
CA LEU A 101 10.30 10.84 5.17
C LEU A 101 10.23 10.22 6.58
N ALA A 102 11.30 10.29 7.34
CA ALA A 102 11.35 9.76 8.70
C ALA A 102 10.34 10.48 9.61
N LEU A 103 10.31 11.83 9.58
CA LEU A 103 9.42 12.61 10.41
C LEU A 103 7.94 12.40 10.08
N GLU A 104 7.57 12.45 8.79
CA GLU A 104 6.20 12.24 8.37
C GLU A 104 5.72 10.83 8.75
N THR A 105 6.58 9.82 8.59
CA THR A 105 6.26 8.46 9.04
C THR A 105 6.11 8.38 10.55
N THR A 106 7.01 9.00 11.33
CA THR A 106 6.93 9.03 12.80
C THR A 106 5.65 9.70 13.29
N LYS A 107 5.24 10.82 12.69
CA LYS A 107 3.96 11.48 13.01
C LYS A 107 2.78 10.53 12.83
N LEU A 108 2.72 9.81 11.72
CA LEU A 108 1.66 8.84 11.44
C LEU A 108 1.67 7.67 12.43
N VAL A 109 2.86 7.15 12.78
CA VAL A 109 3.02 6.10 13.79
C VAL A 109 2.47 6.54 15.15
N ARG A 110 2.86 7.74 15.61
CA ARG A 110 2.40 8.29 16.90
C ARG A 110 0.89 8.45 16.94
N VAL A 111 0.30 9.01 15.89
CA VAL A 111 -1.16 9.19 15.80
C VAL A 111 -1.89 7.86 15.84
N GLN A 112 -1.43 6.86 15.12
CA GLN A 112 -2.03 5.52 15.13
C GLN A 112 -1.87 4.82 16.49
N ARG A 113 -0.72 5.00 17.15
CA ARG A 113 -0.49 4.47 18.50
C ARG A 113 -1.45 5.08 19.53
N LEU A 114 -1.60 6.41 19.52
CA LEU A 114 -2.54 7.10 20.41
C LEU A 114 -3.99 6.66 20.17
N SER A 115 -4.38 6.48 18.92
CA SER A 115 -5.71 5.98 18.57
C SER A 115 -5.97 4.57 19.14
N ARG A 116 -4.99 3.65 19.05
CA ARG A 116 -5.10 2.30 19.63
C ARG A 116 -5.20 2.32 21.16
N LEU A 117 -4.39 3.16 21.83
CA LEU A 117 -4.43 3.30 23.29
C LEU A 117 -5.77 3.85 23.79
N ALA A 118 -6.34 4.83 23.09
CA ALA A 118 -7.66 5.38 23.39
C ALA A 118 -8.78 4.33 23.22
N GLN A 119 -8.65 3.41 22.26
CA GLN A 119 -9.61 2.31 22.07
C GLN A 119 -9.50 1.22 23.14
N ALA A 120 -8.29 0.92 23.59
CA ALA A 120 -8.09 -0.08 24.65
C ALA A 120 -8.70 0.34 25.99
N SER A 121 -8.88 1.66 26.21
CA SER A 121 -9.48 2.23 27.44
C SER A 121 -11.02 2.35 27.38
N ASN A 122 -11.63 2.28 26.19
CA ASN A 122 -13.08 2.38 26.03
C ASN A 122 -13.67 1.00 25.66
N ALA A 123 -14.73 0.56 26.36
CA ALA A 123 -15.42 -0.68 26.06
C ALA A 123 -15.95 -0.69 24.60
N PRO A 124 -15.82 -1.79 23.84
CA PRO A 124 -16.15 -1.81 22.42
C PRO A 124 -17.67 -1.72 22.20
N THR A 125 -18.15 -0.57 21.77
CA THR A 125 -19.45 -0.46 21.11
C THR A 125 -19.25 -0.64 19.60
N SER A 126 -20.12 -1.38 18.94
CA SER A 126 -19.98 -1.74 17.51
C SER A 126 -19.86 -0.52 16.57
N THR A 127 -20.43 0.62 16.96
CA THR A 127 -20.34 1.90 16.24
C THR A 127 -18.96 2.57 16.33
N SER A 128 -18.17 2.29 17.39
CA SER A 128 -16.85 2.88 17.54
C SER A 128 -15.80 2.24 16.60
N SER A 129 -15.96 0.96 16.26
CA SER A 129 -15.02 0.25 15.38
C SER A 129 -15.00 0.80 13.95
N ALA A 130 -16.15 1.09 13.37
CA ALA A 130 -16.28 1.55 12.00
C ALA A 130 -15.81 3.01 11.84
N ALA A 131 -16.11 3.91 12.78
CA ALA A 131 -15.62 5.28 12.78
C ALA A 131 -14.07 5.33 12.88
N THR A 132 -13.48 4.44 13.67
CA THR A 132 -12.04 4.32 13.79
C THR A 132 -11.38 3.81 12.51
N GLN A 133 -12.01 2.87 11.83
CA GLN A 133 -11.53 2.36 10.54
C GLN A 133 -11.51 3.48 9.49
N THR A 134 -12.58 4.25 9.38
CA THR A 134 -12.67 5.39 8.46
C THR A 134 -11.60 6.42 8.76
N GLU A 135 -11.37 6.74 10.03
CA GLU A 135 -10.32 7.69 10.43
C GLU A 135 -8.90 7.16 10.15
N SER A 136 -8.66 5.86 10.32
CA SER A 136 -7.37 5.23 9.96
C SER A 136 -7.12 5.29 8.45
N VAL A 137 -8.14 5.01 7.63
CA VAL A 137 -8.07 5.14 6.17
C VAL A 137 -7.79 6.59 5.77
N ARG A 138 -8.50 7.55 6.37
CA ARG A 138 -8.31 8.98 6.11
C ARG A 138 -6.89 9.44 6.39
N LYS A 139 -6.32 9.07 7.54
CA LYS A 139 -4.93 9.41 7.90
C LYS A 139 -3.92 8.81 6.92
N MET A 140 -4.13 7.56 6.50
CA MET A 140 -3.31 6.93 5.47
C MET A 140 -3.40 7.65 4.13
N LEU A 141 -4.60 8.10 3.75
CA LEU A 141 -4.86 8.81 2.52
C LEU A 141 -4.16 10.17 2.49
N LEU A 142 -4.23 10.93 3.58
CA LEU A 142 -3.53 12.21 3.73
C LEU A 142 -2.00 12.02 3.71
N ALA A 143 -1.49 10.96 4.34
CA ALA A 143 -0.07 10.61 4.28
C ALA A 143 0.37 10.25 2.85
N PHE A 144 -0.43 9.45 2.14
CA PHE A 144 -0.19 9.07 0.75
C PHE A 144 -0.10 10.28 -0.18
N SER A 145 -0.96 11.29 0.02
CA SER A 145 -0.96 12.48 -0.83
C SER A 145 0.34 13.28 -0.74
N ARG A 146 0.97 13.25 0.43
CA ARG A 146 2.26 13.89 0.69
C ARG A 146 3.41 13.04 0.16
N ASP A 147 3.48 11.79 0.62
CA ASP A 147 4.55 10.88 0.25
C ASP A 147 4.08 9.41 0.32
N LEU A 148 4.01 8.72 -0.83
CA LEU A 148 3.66 7.31 -0.92
C LEU A 148 4.58 6.42 -0.07
N ARG A 149 5.85 6.78 0.07
CA ARG A 149 6.85 6.01 0.83
C ARG A 149 6.45 5.84 2.29
N VAL A 150 5.78 6.84 2.88
CA VAL A 150 5.23 6.77 4.25
C VAL A 150 4.26 5.59 4.38
N VAL A 151 3.37 5.44 3.41
CA VAL A 151 2.38 4.35 3.41
C VAL A 151 3.05 2.98 3.22
N MET A 152 4.06 2.91 2.34
CA MET A 152 4.84 1.69 2.13
C MET A 152 5.57 1.24 3.39
N LEU A 153 6.23 2.18 4.09
CA LEU A 153 6.85 1.94 5.39
C LEU A 153 5.84 1.41 6.42
N ARG A 154 4.62 1.98 6.43
CA ARG A 154 3.56 1.54 7.36
C ARG A 154 3.02 0.15 7.02
N LEU A 155 2.86 -0.19 5.73
CA LEU A 155 2.48 -1.54 5.29
C LEU A 155 3.53 -2.58 5.70
N ALA A 156 4.81 -2.30 5.42
CA ALA A 156 5.90 -3.19 5.78
C ALA A 156 6.03 -3.38 7.32
N SER A 157 5.91 -2.29 8.09
CA SER A 157 5.91 -2.35 9.55
C SER A 157 4.72 -3.13 10.11
N ARG A 158 3.51 -2.97 9.55
CA ARG A 158 2.33 -3.76 9.97
C ARG A 158 2.52 -5.24 9.67
N LEU A 159 3.05 -5.58 8.50
CA LEU A 159 3.34 -6.97 8.16
C LEU A 159 4.37 -7.57 9.13
N GLN A 160 5.44 -6.85 9.44
CA GLN A 160 6.45 -7.31 10.41
C GLN A 160 5.84 -7.51 11.81
N THR A 161 4.98 -6.61 12.26
CA THR A 161 4.28 -6.77 13.54
C THR A 161 3.46 -8.07 13.58
N LEU A 162 2.74 -8.39 12.51
CA LEU A 162 1.98 -9.65 12.41
C LEU A 162 2.90 -10.88 12.39
N ARG A 163 4.03 -10.81 11.67
CA ARG A 163 5.06 -11.86 11.66
C ARG A 163 5.66 -12.10 13.05
N TYR A 164 5.95 -11.03 13.77
CA TYR A 164 6.45 -11.11 15.15
C TYR A 164 5.47 -11.85 16.07
N PHE A 165 4.19 -11.49 16.06
CA PHE A 165 3.17 -12.19 16.85
C PHE A 165 3.01 -13.65 16.43
N ALA A 166 3.12 -13.95 15.13
CA ALA A 166 3.05 -15.33 14.64
C ALA A 166 4.22 -16.20 15.11
N ALA A 167 5.43 -15.59 15.24
CA ALA A 167 6.63 -16.26 15.69
C ALA A 167 6.73 -16.38 17.22
N SER A 168 6.45 -15.28 17.93
CA SER A 168 6.55 -15.20 19.40
C SER A 168 5.42 -15.92 20.12
N LYS A 169 4.28 -16.19 19.44
CA LYS A 169 3.05 -16.71 20.02
C LYS A 169 2.47 -15.83 21.15
N ALA A 170 2.90 -14.56 21.22
CA ALA A 170 2.34 -13.59 22.15
C ALA A 170 0.87 -13.29 21.80
N PRO A 171 0.03 -12.93 22.77
CA PRO A 171 -1.35 -12.58 22.53
C PRO A 171 -1.45 -11.33 21.67
N VAL A 172 -2.19 -11.41 20.57
CA VAL A 172 -2.38 -10.30 19.64
C VAL A 172 -3.51 -9.41 20.14
N PRO A 173 -3.31 -8.09 20.23
CA PRO A 173 -4.40 -7.17 20.52
C PRO A 173 -5.51 -7.30 19.47
N PRO A 174 -6.79 -7.51 19.88
CA PRO A 174 -7.89 -7.78 18.93
C PRO A 174 -8.04 -6.71 17.83
N GLY A 175 -7.89 -5.44 18.19
CA GLY A 175 -7.98 -4.34 17.24
C GLY A 175 -6.85 -4.31 16.19
N LEU A 176 -5.68 -4.88 16.50
CA LEU A 176 -4.53 -4.88 15.60
C LEU A 176 -4.76 -5.80 14.38
N ALA A 177 -5.25 -7.01 14.60
CA ALA A 177 -5.53 -7.96 13.54
C ALA A 177 -6.73 -7.50 12.68
N SER A 178 -7.77 -6.96 13.32
CA SER A 178 -8.93 -6.39 12.63
C SER A 178 -8.54 -5.21 11.75
N GLU A 179 -7.76 -4.25 12.27
CA GLU A 179 -7.25 -3.11 11.48
C GLU A 179 -6.37 -3.60 10.32
N ALA A 180 -5.53 -4.61 10.53
CA ALA A 180 -4.69 -5.18 9.49
C ALA A 180 -5.53 -5.75 8.33
N LEU A 181 -6.60 -6.50 8.64
CA LEU A 181 -7.47 -7.09 7.64
C LEU A 181 -8.39 -6.08 6.94
N GLN A 182 -8.88 -5.08 7.67
CA GLN A 182 -9.90 -4.13 7.19
C GLN A 182 -9.30 -2.86 6.57
N VAL A 183 -8.07 -2.48 6.94
CA VAL A 183 -7.41 -1.25 6.46
C VAL A 183 -6.16 -1.57 5.64
N PHE A 184 -5.19 -2.28 6.23
CA PHE A 184 -3.87 -2.46 5.60
C PHE A 184 -3.92 -3.41 4.40
N ALA A 185 -4.62 -4.53 4.46
CA ALA A 185 -4.75 -5.45 3.33
C ALA A 185 -5.51 -4.83 2.14
N PRO A 186 -6.66 -4.14 2.31
CA PRO A 186 -7.29 -3.39 1.23
C PRO A 186 -6.43 -2.26 0.66
N LEU A 187 -5.63 -1.59 1.49
CA LEU A 187 -4.69 -0.57 1.05
C LEU A 187 -3.59 -1.19 0.17
N ALA A 188 -2.97 -2.28 0.61
CA ALA A 188 -1.97 -3.02 -0.17
C ALA A 188 -2.56 -3.51 -1.52
N ASN A 189 -3.83 -3.95 -1.52
CA ASN A 189 -4.55 -4.34 -2.74
C ASN A 189 -4.69 -3.19 -3.74
N ARG A 190 -5.01 -1.98 -3.27
CA ARG A 190 -5.17 -0.79 -4.12
C ARG A 190 -3.84 -0.29 -4.67
N LEU A 191 -2.77 -0.46 -3.89
CA LEU A 191 -1.41 -0.18 -4.33
C LEU A 191 -0.81 -1.28 -5.22
N GLY A 192 -1.55 -2.37 -5.46
CA GLY A 192 -1.09 -3.49 -6.29
C GLY A 192 0.00 -4.34 -5.64
N ILE A 193 0.27 -4.18 -4.34
CA ILE A 193 1.32 -4.93 -3.63
C ILE A 193 0.73 -6.23 -3.10
N TRP A 194 0.60 -7.21 -3.99
CA TRP A 194 -0.13 -8.44 -3.71
C TRP A 194 0.55 -9.33 -2.68
N GLU A 195 1.88 -9.38 -2.68
CA GLU A 195 2.65 -10.17 -1.71
C GLU A 195 2.34 -9.74 -0.28
N ILE A 196 2.47 -8.45 0.01
CA ILE A 196 2.13 -7.89 1.33
C ILE A 196 0.65 -8.09 1.64
N LYS A 197 -0.24 -7.86 0.67
CA LYS A 197 -1.68 -8.04 0.86
C LYS A 197 -2.02 -9.43 1.34
N TRP A 198 -1.57 -10.45 0.63
CA TRP A 198 -1.94 -11.84 0.94
C TRP A 198 -1.39 -12.29 2.29
N GLU A 199 -0.17 -11.91 2.61
CA GLU A 199 0.43 -12.28 3.88
C GLU A 199 -0.23 -11.56 5.07
N ILE A 200 -0.58 -10.28 4.92
CA ILE A 200 -1.37 -9.56 5.94
C ILE A 200 -2.73 -10.23 6.12
N GLU A 201 -3.43 -10.58 5.03
CA GLU A 201 -4.72 -11.26 5.08
C GLU A 201 -4.63 -12.59 5.84
N ASP A 202 -3.66 -13.44 5.50
CA ASP A 202 -3.51 -14.76 6.11
C ASP A 202 -3.12 -14.68 7.59
N LEU A 203 -2.17 -13.81 7.94
CA LEU A 203 -1.75 -13.63 9.33
C LEU A 203 -2.86 -13.01 10.19
N ALA A 204 -3.52 -11.96 9.69
CA ALA A 204 -4.62 -11.34 10.40
C ALA A 204 -5.79 -12.31 10.61
N PHE A 205 -6.15 -13.06 9.57
CA PHE A 205 -7.19 -14.08 9.64
C PHE A 205 -6.85 -15.20 10.64
N ARG A 206 -5.61 -15.66 10.66
CA ARG A 206 -5.12 -16.64 11.63
C ARG A 206 -5.34 -16.19 13.07
N PHE A 207 -5.21 -14.88 13.35
CA PHE A 207 -5.43 -14.34 14.70
C PHE A 207 -6.90 -14.08 15.01
N LEU A 208 -7.70 -13.70 14.02
CA LEU A 208 -9.12 -13.40 14.21
C LEU A 208 -9.97 -14.67 14.28
N GLU A 209 -9.66 -15.67 13.46
CA GLU A 209 -10.41 -16.93 13.38
C GLU A 209 -9.47 -18.15 13.40
N PRO A 210 -8.79 -18.38 14.52
CA PRO A 210 -7.74 -19.42 14.61
C PRO A 210 -8.25 -20.82 14.36
N ASP A 211 -9.50 -21.12 14.68
CA ASP A 211 -10.08 -22.46 14.48
C ASP A 211 -10.36 -22.72 13.00
N THR A 212 -11.02 -21.78 12.33
CA THR A 212 -11.24 -21.86 10.87
C THR A 212 -9.93 -21.91 10.11
N TYR A 213 -8.94 -21.10 10.50
CA TYR A 213 -7.63 -21.13 9.89
C TYR A 213 -6.95 -22.49 10.02
N ARG A 214 -6.94 -23.07 11.23
CA ARG A 214 -6.37 -24.41 11.50
C ARG A 214 -7.07 -25.50 10.71
N GLN A 215 -8.39 -25.47 10.65
CA GLN A 215 -9.16 -26.45 9.90
C GLN A 215 -8.83 -26.43 8.40
N VAL A 216 -8.79 -25.26 7.77
CA VAL A 216 -8.43 -25.16 6.35
C VAL A 216 -6.95 -25.50 6.12
N ALA A 217 -6.06 -25.12 7.03
CA ALA A 217 -4.65 -25.49 6.96
C ALA A 217 -4.47 -27.02 7.02
N GLN A 218 -5.20 -27.69 7.91
CA GLN A 218 -5.18 -29.14 8.01
C GLN A 218 -5.68 -29.81 6.72
N TRP A 219 -6.80 -29.38 6.17
CA TRP A 219 -7.31 -29.91 4.89
C TRP A 219 -6.31 -29.73 3.74
N LEU A 220 -5.61 -28.59 3.72
CA LEU A 220 -4.56 -28.34 2.75
C LEU A 220 -3.34 -29.25 2.95
N ASP A 221 -2.98 -29.53 4.20
CA ASP A 221 -1.82 -30.38 4.51
C ASP A 221 -2.10 -31.86 4.24
N GLU A 222 -3.28 -32.37 4.60
CA GLU A 222 -3.72 -33.75 4.33
C GLU A 222 -3.62 -34.12 2.84
N LYS A 223 -3.92 -33.19 1.94
CA LYS A 223 -3.86 -33.39 0.48
C LYS A 223 -2.59 -32.80 -0.16
N ARG A 224 -1.61 -32.39 0.64
CA ARG A 224 -0.45 -31.64 0.14
C ARG A 224 0.41 -32.45 -0.83
N VAL A 225 0.82 -33.64 -0.45
CA VAL A 225 1.72 -34.49 -1.25
C VAL A 225 1.09 -34.87 -2.59
N GLU A 226 -0.17 -35.29 -2.55
CA GLU A 226 -0.93 -35.64 -3.75
C GLU A 226 -1.11 -34.44 -4.68
N ARG A 227 -1.46 -33.28 -4.09
CA ARG A 227 -1.63 -32.04 -4.85
C ARG A 227 -0.33 -31.54 -5.46
N GLU A 228 0.79 -31.56 -4.72
CA GLU A 228 2.10 -31.14 -5.20
C GLU A 228 2.58 -32.02 -6.35
N ALA A 229 2.42 -33.34 -6.22
CA ALA A 229 2.75 -34.28 -7.28
C ALA A 229 1.91 -34.04 -8.54
N TYR A 230 0.61 -33.83 -8.37
CA TYR A 230 -0.31 -33.53 -9.48
C TYR A 230 0.03 -32.19 -10.17
N VAL A 231 0.26 -31.13 -9.40
CA VAL A 231 0.64 -29.80 -9.95
C VAL A 231 1.98 -29.88 -10.68
N GLU A 232 2.95 -30.64 -10.17
CA GLU A 232 4.24 -30.83 -10.82
C GLU A 232 4.11 -31.58 -12.14
N GLN A 233 3.29 -32.62 -12.17
CA GLN A 233 2.98 -33.34 -13.41
C GLN A 233 2.34 -32.43 -14.45
N LEU A 234 1.33 -31.64 -14.07
CA LEU A 234 0.68 -30.67 -14.95
C LEU A 234 1.66 -29.61 -15.45
N ARG A 235 2.53 -29.13 -14.56
CA ARG A 235 3.57 -28.15 -14.91
C ARG A 235 4.51 -28.67 -15.99
N ALA A 236 4.99 -29.90 -15.82
CA ALA A 236 5.86 -30.53 -16.78
C ALA A 236 5.18 -30.75 -18.14
N GLN A 237 3.94 -31.22 -18.13
CA GLN A 237 3.13 -31.43 -19.34
C GLN A 237 2.88 -30.13 -20.11
N LEU A 238 2.38 -29.08 -19.45
CA LEU A 238 2.11 -27.80 -20.07
C LEU A 238 3.37 -27.14 -20.61
N ARG A 239 4.48 -27.25 -19.88
CA ARG A 239 5.77 -26.70 -20.33
C ARG A 239 6.25 -27.37 -21.63
N ALA A 240 6.12 -28.70 -21.73
CA ALA A 240 6.49 -29.43 -22.94
C ALA A 240 5.59 -29.03 -24.11
N GLU A 241 4.29 -28.98 -23.91
CA GLU A 241 3.30 -28.67 -24.95
C GLU A 241 3.44 -27.23 -25.46
N LEU A 242 3.68 -26.26 -24.59
CA LEU A 242 3.98 -24.88 -24.99
C LEU A 242 5.28 -24.77 -25.77
N ALA A 243 6.31 -25.52 -25.38
CA ALA A 243 7.58 -25.56 -26.10
C ALA A 243 7.43 -26.18 -27.52
N GLU A 244 6.63 -27.24 -27.68
CA GLU A 244 6.32 -27.85 -28.97
C GLU A 244 5.60 -26.87 -29.93
N GLN A 245 4.79 -25.95 -29.36
CA GLN A 245 4.12 -24.89 -30.11
C GLN A 245 5.02 -23.65 -30.32
N GLY A 246 6.29 -23.70 -29.93
CA GLY A 246 7.26 -22.61 -30.06
C GLY A 246 7.06 -21.46 -29.06
N ILE A 247 6.25 -21.67 -28.01
CA ILE A 247 5.99 -20.67 -27.00
C ILE A 247 6.99 -20.83 -25.86
N THR A 248 7.86 -19.83 -25.67
CA THR A 248 8.77 -19.77 -24.51
C THR A 248 7.97 -19.39 -23.28
N ALA A 249 7.78 -20.31 -22.35
CA ALA A 249 6.99 -20.08 -21.16
C ALA A 249 7.65 -20.60 -19.89
N THR A 250 7.51 -19.84 -18.80
CA THR A 250 7.80 -20.31 -17.43
C THR A 250 6.48 -20.73 -16.79
N VAL A 251 6.35 -22.02 -16.48
CA VAL A 251 5.17 -22.59 -15.81
C VAL A 251 5.50 -22.83 -14.35
N GLN A 252 4.71 -22.28 -13.44
CA GLN A 252 4.91 -22.36 -11.99
C GLN A 252 3.63 -22.81 -11.29
N GLY A 253 3.74 -23.63 -10.24
CA GLY A 253 2.66 -23.84 -9.28
C GLY A 253 2.42 -22.58 -8.47
N ARG A 254 1.16 -22.22 -8.24
CA ARG A 254 0.80 -21.08 -7.43
C ARG A 254 0.23 -21.52 -6.09
N PRO A 255 0.93 -21.26 -4.96
CA PRO A 255 0.35 -21.53 -3.64
C PRO A 255 -0.86 -20.63 -3.41
N LYS A 256 -1.91 -21.21 -2.80
CA LYS A 256 -3.11 -20.46 -2.42
C LYS A 256 -3.06 -20.05 -0.96
N HIS A 257 -3.45 -18.83 -0.71
CA HIS A 257 -3.56 -18.26 0.61
C HIS A 257 -4.86 -18.71 1.28
N ILE A 258 -4.79 -19.10 2.56
CA ILE A 258 -5.89 -19.68 3.33
C ILE A 258 -7.08 -18.73 3.38
N TYR A 259 -6.85 -17.44 3.66
CA TYR A 259 -7.91 -16.45 3.68
C TYR A 259 -8.66 -16.34 2.35
N SER A 260 -7.94 -16.40 1.22
CA SER A 260 -8.55 -16.37 -0.11
C SER A 260 -9.45 -17.57 -0.36
N ILE A 261 -9.07 -18.76 0.13
CA ILE A 261 -9.87 -19.97 0.06
C ILE A 261 -11.15 -19.80 0.88
N VAL A 262 -11.02 -19.40 2.16
CA VAL A 262 -12.17 -19.18 3.06
C VAL A 262 -13.13 -18.13 2.51
N LYS A 263 -12.61 -17.03 1.98
CA LYS A 263 -13.41 -15.98 1.36
C LYS A 263 -14.23 -16.50 0.18
N LYS A 264 -13.64 -17.35 -0.66
CA LYS A 264 -14.33 -17.97 -1.80
C LYS A 264 -15.37 -18.98 -1.34
N MET A 265 -15.04 -19.81 -0.34
CA MET A 265 -16.00 -20.75 0.27
C MET A 265 -17.25 -20.03 0.79
N ARG A 266 -17.06 -18.95 1.55
CA ARG A 266 -18.15 -18.16 2.10
C ARG A 266 -18.94 -17.39 1.03
N GLY A 267 -18.24 -16.79 0.09
CA GLY A 267 -18.88 -15.97 -0.96
C GLY A 267 -19.72 -16.76 -1.97
N LYS A 268 -19.33 -18.00 -2.23
CA LYS A 268 -20.04 -18.91 -3.17
C LYS A 268 -20.78 -20.05 -2.45
N SER A 269 -20.80 -20.09 -1.12
CA SER A 269 -21.38 -21.16 -0.28
C SER A 269 -20.86 -22.55 -0.66
N LEU A 270 -19.56 -22.67 -0.94
CA LEU A 270 -18.91 -23.90 -1.37
C LEU A 270 -18.27 -24.66 -0.20
N GLY A 271 -18.33 -25.99 -0.25
CA GLY A 271 -17.47 -26.83 0.58
C GLY A 271 -16.00 -26.79 0.12
N PHE A 272 -15.06 -27.20 0.98
CA PHE A 272 -13.62 -27.17 0.66
C PHE A 272 -13.28 -27.96 -0.63
N ASP A 273 -13.88 -29.14 -0.81
CA ASP A 273 -13.65 -29.98 -2.00
C ASP A 273 -14.18 -29.38 -3.30
N GLN A 274 -15.08 -28.39 -3.20
CA GLN A 274 -15.67 -27.67 -4.34
C GLN A 274 -14.88 -26.40 -4.71
N VAL A 275 -13.85 -26.05 -3.93
CA VAL A 275 -13.02 -24.87 -4.24
C VAL A 275 -12.06 -25.22 -5.37
N TYR A 276 -12.32 -24.65 -6.54
CA TYR A 276 -11.55 -24.91 -7.78
C TYR A 276 -10.09 -24.49 -7.69
N ASP A 277 -9.78 -23.55 -6.82
CA ASP A 277 -8.53 -22.82 -6.77
C ASP A 277 -7.38 -23.54 -6.02
N ILE A 278 -7.60 -24.72 -5.48
CA ILE A 278 -6.58 -25.44 -4.70
C ILE A 278 -5.44 -25.92 -5.59
N ARG A 279 -5.71 -26.14 -6.88
CA ARG A 279 -4.73 -26.47 -7.91
C ARG A 279 -4.61 -25.28 -8.86
N ALA A 280 -3.54 -24.52 -8.72
CA ALA A 280 -3.36 -23.32 -9.52
C ALA A 280 -1.99 -23.31 -10.18
N LEU A 281 -1.97 -22.91 -11.44
CA LEU A 281 -0.77 -22.73 -12.26
C LEU A 281 -0.65 -21.28 -12.71
N ARG A 282 0.58 -20.84 -12.88
CA ARG A 282 0.92 -19.56 -13.48
C ARG A 282 1.82 -19.79 -14.68
N ILE A 283 1.45 -19.21 -15.82
CA ILE A 283 2.21 -19.24 -17.05
C ILE A 283 2.70 -17.82 -17.32
N VAL A 284 4.01 -17.64 -17.38
CA VAL A 284 4.65 -16.36 -17.71
C VAL A 284 5.31 -16.49 -19.06
N VAL A 285 4.96 -15.58 -19.96
CA VAL A 285 5.39 -15.57 -21.38
C VAL A 285 5.99 -14.21 -21.76
N PRO A 286 6.74 -14.10 -22.89
CA PRO A 286 7.40 -12.86 -23.27
C PRO A 286 6.45 -11.75 -23.73
N SER A 287 5.37 -12.07 -24.44
CA SER A 287 4.52 -11.08 -25.11
C SER A 287 3.02 -11.31 -24.91
N VAL A 288 2.21 -10.27 -25.16
CA VAL A 288 0.74 -10.38 -25.11
C VAL A 288 0.19 -11.38 -26.12
N PRO A 289 0.64 -11.43 -27.37
CA PRO A 289 0.23 -12.48 -28.29
C PRO A 289 0.51 -13.89 -27.77
N ASP A 290 1.65 -14.10 -27.09
CA ASP A 290 1.99 -15.39 -26.47
C ASP A 290 1.04 -15.74 -25.31
N CYS A 291 0.48 -14.73 -24.60
CA CYS A 291 -0.53 -14.99 -23.58
C CYS A 291 -1.78 -15.65 -24.19
N TYR A 292 -2.28 -15.15 -25.31
CA TYR A 292 -3.46 -15.72 -25.96
C TYR A 292 -3.15 -17.05 -26.67
N ALA A 293 -1.94 -17.21 -27.19
CA ALA A 293 -1.49 -18.49 -27.76
C ALA A 293 -1.42 -19.56 -26.64
N ALA A 294 -0.84 -19.24 -25.47
CA ALA A 294 -0.82 -20.13 -24.33
C ALA A 294 -2.22 -20.46 -23.81
N LEU A 295 -3.15 -19.49 -23.79
CA LEU A 295 -4.56 -19.72 -23.46
C LEU A 295 -5.20 -20.73 -24.42
N SER A 296 -4.96 -20.60 -25.73
CA SER A 296 -5.47 -21.52 -26.73
C SER A 296 -4.92 -22.94 -26.53
N ALA A 297 -3.62 -23.08 -26.22
CA ALA A 297 -3.02 -24.37 -25.89
C ALA A 297 -3.68 -25.01 -24.65
N VAL A 298 -3.87 -24.24 -23.57
CA VAL A 298 -4.54 -24.71 -22.36
C VAL A 298 -5.98 -25.16 -22.64
N HIS A 299 -6.76 -24.39 -23.40
CA HIS A 299 -8.15 -24.71 -23.76
C HIS A 299 -8.27 -25.86 -24.77
N SER A 300 -7.24 -26.13 -25.55
CA SER A 300 -7.20 -27.31 -26.45
C SER A 300 -6.95 -28.60 -25.65
N ARG A 301 -6.21 -28.50 -24.56
CA ARG A 301 -5.83 -29.64 -23.72
C ARG A 301 -6.87 -29.99 -22.66
N PHE A 302 -7.50 -28.99 -22.09
CA PHE A 302 -8.43 -29.12 -20.96
C PHE A 302 -9.79 -28.54 -21.33
N THR A 303 -10.83 -28.96 -20.64
CA THR A 303 -12.18 -28.42 -20.83
C THR A 303 -12.34 -27.10 -20.07
N PRO A 304 -12.50 -25.95 -20.73
CA PRO A 304 -12.68 -24.67 -20.04
C PRO A 304 -14.02 -24.58 -19.33
N VAL A 305 -14.06 -23.80 -18.23
CA VAL A 305 -15.26 -23.38 -17.51
C VAL A 305 -15.53 -21.92 -17.88
N PRO A 306 -16.44 -21.63 -18.82
CA PRO A 306 -16.61 -20.29 -19.40
C PRO A 306 -16.96 -19.22 -18.37
N GLU A 307 -17.71 -19.55 -17.34
CA GLU A 307 -18.18 -18.64 -16.29
C GLU A 307 -17.03 -18.19 -15.34
N GLU A 308 -15.90 -18.89 -15.39
CA GLU A 308 -14.69 -18.60 -14.59
C GLU A 308 -13.55 -18.08 -15.47
N PHE A 309 -13.86 -17.49 -16.62
CA PHE A 309 -12.88 -16.85 -17.49
C PHE A 309 -12.91 -15.33 -17.34
N ASP A 310 -11.76 -14.74 -17.05
CA ASP A 310 -11.56 -13.29 -16.97
C ASP A 310 -10.37 -12.84 -17.82
N ASP A 311 -10.59 -11.87 -18.69
CA ASP A 311 -9.54 -11.22 -19.47
C ASP A 311 -9.18 -9.85 -18.87
N TYR A 312 -8.24 -9.87 -17.92
CA TYR A 312 -7.70 -8.64 -17.34
C TYR A 312 -6.53 -8.05 -18.15
N ILE A 313 -6.16 -8.63 -19.30
CA ILE A 313 -5.25 -7.98 -20.25
C ILE A 313 -6.02 -6.96 -21.07
N ALA A 314 -7.16 -7.36 -21.64
CA ALA A 314 -8.03 -6.48 -22.40
C ALA A 314 -8.76 -5.45 -21.50
N ARG A 315 -9.09 -5.83 -20.26
CA ARG A 315 -9.77 -4.97 -19.27
C ARG A 315 -9.02 -5.00 -17.95
N PRO A 316 -7.93 -4.24 -17.81
CA PRO A 316 -7.16 -4.18 -16.57
C PRO A 316 -8.02 -3.81 -15.36
N LYS A 317 -7.70 -4.38 -14.19
CA LYS A 317 -8.33 -3.94 -12.94
C LYS A 317 -7.95 -2.50 -12.63
N ALA A 318 -8.74 -1.84 -11.80
CA ALA A 318 -8.53 -0.44 -11.42
C ALA A 318 -7.13 -0.16 -10.82
N ASN A 319 -6.49 -1.16 -10.21
CA ASN A 319 -5.11 -1.09 -9.70
C ASN A 319 -4.04 -1.48 -10.73
N GLY A 320 -4.36 -1.52 -12.02
CA GLY A 320 -3.43 -1.85 -13.10
C GLY A 320 -3.10 -3.33 -13.25
N TYR A 321 -3.71 -4.22 -12.47
CA TYR A 321 -3.47 -5.67 -12.59
C TYR A 321 -3.92 -6.22 -13.93
N GLN A 322 -3.03 -6.95 -14.60
CA GLN A 322 -3.27 -7.60 -15.88
C GLN A 322 -2.89 -9.07 -15.84
N SER A 323 -3.77 -9.95 -16.33
CA SER A 323 -3.55 -11.38 -16.51
C SER A 323 -4.78 -11.99 -17.20
N LEU A 324 -4.63 -13.08 -17.93
CA LEU A 324 -5.75 -13.96 -18.25
C LEU A 324 -5.96 -14.90 -17.09
N HIS A 325 -7.20 -15.09 -16.67
CA HIS A 325 -7.59 -16.06 -15.67
C HIS A 325 -8.57 -17.04 -16.30
N THR A 326 -8.30 -18.32 -16.19
CA THR A 326 -9.21 -19.36 -16.65
C THR A 326 -9.23 -20.51 -15.66
N VAL A 327 -10.39 -21.10 -15.48
CA VAL A 327 -10.54 -22.39 -14.81
C VAL A 327 -10.83 -23.45 -15.89
N VAL A 328 -10.07 -24.52 -15.82
CA VAL A 328 -10.24 -25.66 -16.74
C VAL A 328 -10.41 -26.94 -15.94
N ARG A 329 -10.98 -27.97 -16.56
CA ARG A 329 -11.10 -29.32 -15.99
C ARG A 329 -10.23 -30.30 -16.76
N ASP A 330 -9.53 -31.17 -16.03
CA ASP A 330 -8.80 -32.29 -16.63
C ASP A 330 -9.73 -33.44 -17.05
N ALA A 331 -9.15 -34.53 -17.54
CA ALA A 331 -9.88 -35.72 -17.96
C ALA A 331 -10.63 -36.43 -16.81
N GLN A 332 -10.24 -36.18 -15.57
CA GLN A 332 -10.89 -36.68 -14.34
C GLN A 332 -11.94 -35.71 -13.80
N GLY A 333 -12.16 -34.57 -14.49
CA GLY A 333 -13.07 -33.51 -14.07
C GLY A 333 -12.53 -32.64 -12.94
N LEU A 334 -11.25 -32.80 -12.56
CA LEU A 334 -10.62 -31.98 -11.53
C LEU A 334 -10.37 -30.55 -12.01
N PRO A 335 -10.77 -29.55 -11.25
CA PRO A 335 -10.59 -28.15 -11.66
C PRO A 335 -9.17 -27.66 -11.41
N ILE A 336 -8.68 -26.84 -12.35
CA ILE A 336 -7.36 -26.22 -12.35
C ILE A 336 -7.53 -24.75 -12.68
N GLU A 337 -7.09 -23.84 -11.82
CA GLU A 337 -6.98 -22.41 -12.17
C GLU A 337 -5.67 -22.16 -12.92
N VAL A 338 -5.73 -21.49 -14.04
CA VAL A 338 -4.55 -21.09 -14.82
C VAL A 338 -4.53 -19.58 -14.98
N GLN A 339 -3.44 -18.95 -14.58
CA GLN A 339 -3.17 -17.55 -14.78
C GLN A 339 -2.08 -17.37 -15.81
N ILE A 340 -2.33 -16.55 -16.83
CA ILE A 340 -1.39 -16.33 -17.93
C ILE A 340 -1.11 -14.84 -18.04
N ARG A 341 0.17 -14.46 -18.06
CA ARG A 341 0.60 -13.06 -18.13
C ARG A 341 2.01 -12.92 -18.68
N THR A 342 2.38 -11.73 -19.14
CA THR A 342 3.76 -11.44 -19.54
C THR A 342 4.67 -11.26 -18.33
N GLN A 343 6.01 -11.29 -18.54
CA GLN A 343 6.98 -11.01 -17.48
C GLN A 343 6.75 -9.60 -16.88
N ALA A 344 6.52 -8.59 -17.71
CA ALA A 344 6.25 -7.23 -17.23
C ALA A 344 4.98 -7.15 -16.36
N MET A 345 3.89 -7.85 -16.75
CA MET A 345 2.67 -7.94 -15.93
C MET A 345 2.91 -8.72 -14.64
N HIS A 346 3.80 -9.71 -14.68
CA HIS A 346 4.21 -10.46 -13.49
C HIS A 346 4.93 -9.57 -12.49
N ASP A 347 5.95 -8.86 -12.95
CA ASP A 347 6.74 -7.96 -12.11
C ASP A 347 5.85 -6.85 -11.52
N HIS A 348 4.97 -6.25 -12.34
CA HIS A 348 4.00 -5.27 -11.86
C HIS A 348 3.05 -5.84 -10.81
N ALA A 349 2.61 -7.09 -10.96
CA ALA A 349 1.73 -7.74 -9.98
C ALA A 349 2.46 -8.09 -8.66
N GLU A 350 3.74 -8.44 -8.70
CA GLU A 350 4.50 -8.79 -7.47
C GLU A 350 4.92 -7.52 -6.68
N THR A 351 5.35 -6.48 -7.38
CA THR A 351 5.93 -5.28 -6.77
C THR A 351 5.00 -4.07 -6.72
N GLY A 352 3.94 -4.06 -7.55
CA GLY A 352 2.95 -2.99 -7.60
C GLY A 352 3.54 -1.63 -7.98
N VAL A 353 2.89 -0.59 -7.49
CA VAL A 353 3.31 0.81 -7.70
C VAL A 353 4.68 1.11 -7.06
N ALA A 354 5.10 0.31 -6.06
CA ALA A 354 6.35 0.50 -5.33
C ALA A 354 7.59 0.44 -6.22
N ALA A 355 7.68 -0.51 -7.14
CA ALA A 355 8.81 -0.65 -8.06
C ALA A 355 8.95 0.55 -8.99
N HIS A 356 7.83 1.11 -9.45
CA HIS A 356 7.80 2.28 -10.33
C HIS A 356 8.41 3.54 -9.67
N TRP A 357 8.19 3.67 -8.36
CA TRP A 357 8.66 4.84 -7.59
C TRP A 357 10.09 4.69 -7.08
N ALA A 358 10.49 3.46 -6.75
CA ALA A 358 11.85 3.16 -6.32
C ALA A 358 12.88 3.38 -7.44
N TYR A 359 12.51 3.06 -8.67
CA TYR A 359 13.39 3.18 -9.85
C TYR A 359 13.78 4.64 -10.16
N LYS A 360 12.89 5.60 -9.89
CA LYS A 360 13.11 7.01 -10.19
C LYS A 360 14.00 7.73 -9.19
N GLU A 361 13.99 7.34 -7.92
CA GLU A 361 14.91 7.87 -6.91
C GLU A 361 16.37 7.50 -7.19
N ALA A 362 16.63 6.43 -7.92
CA ALA A 362 17.97 5.98 -8.29
C ALA A 362 18.65 6.82 -9.39
N GLY A 363 17.97 7.84 -9.93
CA GLY A 363 18.57 8.78 -10.89
C GLY A 363 19.01 8.20 -12.23
N THR A 364 18.65 6.97 -12.54
CA THR A 364 18.98 6.31 -13.81
C THR A 364 18.08 6.83 -14.92
N LYS A 365 18.66 7.64 -15.81
CA LYS A 365 18.08 8.02 -17.09
C LYS A 365 17.76 6.74 -17.89
N GLY A 366 16.47 6.45 -18.07
CA GLY A 366 16.08 5.60 -19.17
C GLY A 366 15.45 4.28 -18.85
N TYR A 367 14.14 4.30 -18.70
CA TYR A 367 13.31 3.37 -19.45
C TYR A 367 12.54 4.22 -20.45
N ALA A 368 12.97 4.14 -21.71
CA ALA A 368 12.35 4.86 -22.83
C ALA A 368 10.93 4.31 -22.99
N GLY A 369 9.91 5.08 -22.64
CA GLY A 369 8.52 4.78 -22.94
C GLY A 369 7.44 5.26 -21.98
N VAL A 370 7.76 5.65 -20.75
CA VAL A 370 6.73 6.18 -19.82
C VAL A 370 6.96 7.68 -19.62
N SER A 371 6.08 8.49 -20.18
CA SER A 371 6.11 9.94 -20.03
C SER A 371 5.80 10.36 -18.58
N ALA A 372 6.31 11.52 -18.14
CA ALA A 372 6.01 12.09 -16.82
C ALA A 372 4.49 12.28 -16.56
N SER A 373 3.68 12.43 -17.63
CA SER A 373 2.22 12.48 -17.57
C SER A 373 1.60 11.13 -17.10
N SER A 374 2.13 10.00 -17.58
CA SER A 374 1.64 8.66 -17.22
C SER A 374 1.82 8.34 -15.72
N GLU A 375 2.86 8.86 -15.10
CA GLU A 375 3.15 8.64 -13.68
C GLU A 375 2.25 9.49 -12.77
N TYR A 376 2.04 10.74 -13.15
CA TYR A 376 1.08 11.62 -12.51
C TYR A 376 -0.33 11.02 -12.56
N ASP A 377 -0.74 10.52 -13.73
CA ASP A 377 -2.04 9.90 -13.95
C ASP A 377 -2.21 8.64 -13.07
N ALA A 378 -1.15 7.84 -12.92
CA ALA A 378 -1.16 6.67 -12.04
C ALA A 378 -1.35 7.06 -10.56
N LYS A 379 -0.65 8.10 -10.08
CA LYS A 379 -0.83 8.61 -8.71
C LYS A 379 -2.25 9.12 -8.48
N ILE A 380 -2.78 9.90 -9.40
CA ILE A 380 -4.16 10.42 -9.35
C ILE A 380 -5.17 9.27 -9.35
N ALA A 381 -4.97 8.24 -10.17
CA ALA A 381 -5.86 7.08 -10.22
C ALA A 381 -5.92 6.35 -8.87
N VAL A 382 -4.77 6.12 -8.23
CA VAL A 382 -4.72 5.51 -6.89
C VAL A 382 -5.38 6.40 -5.83
N LEU A 383 -5.11 7.70 -5.85
CA LEU A 383 -5.75 8.64 -4.92
C LEU A 383 -7.28 8.65 -5.07
N ARG A 384 -7.79 8.66 -6.30
CA ARG A 384 -9.24 8.56 -6.56
C ARG A 384 -9.85 7.26 -6.04
N GLN A 385 -9.14 6.13 -6.18
CA GLN A 385 -9.59 4.85 -5.59
C GLN A 385 -9.64 4.87 -4.06
N LEU A 386 -8.66 5.50 -3.43
CA LEU A 386 -8.59 5.63 -1.98
C LEU A 386 -9.71 6.56 -1.46
N LEU A 387 -9.98 7.66 -2.16
CA LEU A 387 -11.08 8.57 -1.85
C LEU A 387 -12.45 7.92 -2.02
N ALA A 388 -12.65 7.13 -3.08
CA ALA A 388 -13.87 6.36 -3.27
C ALA A 388 -14.07 5.35 -2.13
N TRP A 389 -13.00 4.67 -1.70
CA TRP A 389 -13.07 3.72 -0.60
C TRP A 389 -13.38 4.38 0.74
N GLU A 390 -12.80 5.53 1.05
CA GLU A 390 -13.12 6.31 2.25
C GLU A 390 -14.60 6.68 2.28
N ARG A 391 -15.14 7.14 1.15
CA ARG A 391 -16.57 7.47 1.02
C ARG A 391 -17.47 6.25 1.20
N ASP A 392 -17.11 5.09 0.63
CA ASP A 392 -17.90 3.86 0.78
C ASP A 392 -17.95 3.42 2.25
N LEU A 393 -16.85 3.57 2.99
CA LEU A 393 -16.80 3.30 4.42
C LEU A 393 -17.67 4.28 5.23
N SER A 394 -17.64 5.56 4.88
CA SER A 394 -18.44 6.59 5.53
C SER A 394 -19.94 6.41 5.23
N GLY A 395 -20.31 6.06 4.00
CA GLY A 395 -21.70 5.84 3.56
C GLY A 395 -22.35 4.57 4.11
N ALA A 396 -21.58 3.52 4.38
CA ALA A 396 -22.07 2.25 4.93
C ALA A 396 -22.57 2.35 6.38
N GLN A 397 -22.30 3.45 7.07
CA GLN A 397 -22.65 3.66 8.49
C GLN A 397 -24.05 4.25 8.74
N GLY A 398 -24.86 4.48 7.71
CA GLY A 398 -26.32 4.72 7.76
C GLY A 398 -26.83 5.64 8.89
N GLY A 399 -26.15 6.71 9.20
CA GLY A 399 -26.66 7.64 10.19
C GLY A 399 -25.60 8.51 10.86
N VAL A 400 -25.79 9.80 10.69
CA VAL A 400 -25.09 10.97 11.21
C VAL A 400 -24.01 11.47 10.25
N ALA A 401 -24.38 12.52 9.57
CA ALA A 401 -23.54 13.32 8.67
C ALA A 401 -22.25 13.79 9.35
N PHE A 402 -21.17 13.08 9.08
CA PHE A 402 -19.80 13.64 9.12
C PHE A 402 -19.29 13.89 7.69
N ASP A 403 -20.20 14.00 6.73
CA ASP A 403 -19.88 14.16 5.31
C ASP A 403 -19.91 15.63 4.87
N ASP A 404 -19.49 16.53 5.77
CA ASP A 404 -19.39 17.96 5.45
C ASP A 404 -18.08 18.32 4.70
N ARG A 405 -17.31 17.33 4.25
CA ARG A 405 -16.00 17.56 3.64
C ARG A 405 -15.80 16.83 2.32
N ILE A 406 -15.13 17.51 1.40
CA ILE A 406 -14.68 16.94 0.13
C ILE A 406 -13.15 17.01 0.04
N TYR A 407 -12.57 16.11 -0.73
CA TYR A 407 -11.14 16.05 -0.99
C TYR A 407 -10.92 16.30 -2.48
N VAL A 408 -10.22 17.36 -2.81
CA VAL A 408 -9.86 17.71 -4.18
C VAL A 408 -8.36 17.66 -4.36
N LEU A 409 -7.90 17.54 -5.59
CA LEU A 409 -6.50 17.33 -5.93
C LEU A 409 -5.92 18.60 -6.55
N THR A 410 -4.69 18.93 -6.18
CA THR A 410 -3.91 19.94 -6.92
C THR A 410 -3.33 19.33 -8.20
N PRO A 411 -2.83 20.15 -9.16
CA PRO A 411 -2.09 19.65 -10.31
C PRO A 411 -0.84 18.84 -9.97
N ASN A 412 -0.31 18.97 -8.76
CA ASN A 412 0.83 18.19 -8.26
C ASN A 412 0.41 16.95 -7.45
N ALA A 413 -0.87 16.53 -7.57
CA ALA A 413 -1.45 15.41 -6.85
C ALA A 413 -1.36 15.50 -5.32
N ALA A 414 -1.40 16.71 -4.75
CA ALA A 414 -1.63 16.92 -3.33
C ALA A 414 -3.14 16.98 -3.04
N ILE A 415 -3.57 16.41 -1.92
CA ILE A 415 -4.98 16.47 -1.48
C ILE A 415 -5.20 17.76 -0.70
N VAL A 416 -6.30 18.45 -1.05
CA VAL A 416 -6.82 19.61 -0.33
C VAL A 416 -8.20 19.26 0.20
N GLU A 417 -8.36 19.37 1.51
CA GLU A 417 -9.63 19.14 2.20
C GLU A 417 -10.45 20.43 2.22
N LEU A 418 -11.71 20.35 1.80
CA LEU A 418 -12.65 21.47 1.76
C LEU A 418 -13.96 21.08 2.42
N PRO A 419 -14.75 22.03 2.93
CA PRO A 419 -16.14 21.78 3.28
C PRO A 419 -16.95 21.36 2.05
N GLN A 420 -18.02 20.58 2.26
CA GLN A 420 -18.95 20.26 1.18
C GLN A 420 -19.58 21.55 0.61
N GLY A 421 -19.63 21.64 -0.71
CA GLY A 421 -20.04 22.86 -1.40
C GLY A 421 -18.91 23.86 -1.63
N GLY A 422 -17.69 23.56 -1.17
CA GLY A 422 -16.49 24.36 -1.42
C GLY A 422 -16.27 24.63 -2.91
N THR A 423 -15.76 25.82 -3.22
CA THR A 423 -15.58 26.35 -4.58
C THR A 423 -14.10 26.46 -4.93
N PRO A 424 -13.73 26.73 -6.19
CA PRO A 424 -12.35 27.04 -6.56
C PRO A 424 -11.71 28.19 -5.79
N VAL A 425 -12.49 29.16 -5.31
CA VAL A 425 -11.99 30.24 -4.46
C VAL A 425 -11.62 29.70 -3.08
N ASP A 426 -12.50 28.89 -2.48
CA ASP A 426 -12.25 28.23 -1.19
C ASP A 426 -11.00 27.33 -1.27
N PHE A 427 -10.84 26.59 -2.38
CA PHE A 427 -9.64 25.83 -2.67
C PHE A 427 -8.39 26.71 -2.71
N ALA A 428 -8.44 27.83 -3.43
CA ALA A 428 -7.29 28.72 -3.56
C ALA A 428 -6.86 29.27 -2.19
N TYR A 429 -7.80 29.68 -1.33
CA TYR A 429 -7.52 30.14 0.02
C TYR A 429 -6.99 29.05 0.93
N THR A 430 -7.50 27.83 0.82
CA THR A 430 -7.02 26.68 1.60
C THR A 430 -5.58 26.31 1.23
N VAL A 431 -5.21 26.44 -0.04
CA VAL A 431 -3.84 26.21 -0.50
C VAL A 431 -2.90 27.31 0.01
N HIS A 432 -3.24 28.57 -0.21
CA HIS A 432 -2.49 29.71 0.28
C HIS A 432 -3.31 31.01 0.18
N THR A 433 -3.27 31.85 1.22
CA THR A 433 -4.02 33.11 1.27
C THR A 433 -3.75 34.03 0.07
N ASP A 434 -2.48 34.20 -0.32
CA ASP A 434 -2.11 35.00 -1.50
C ASP A 434 -2.65 34.42 -2.81
N LEU A 435 -2.73 33.09 -2.94
CA LEU A 435 -3.32 32.46 -4.10
C LEU A 435 -4.83 32.75 -4.16
N GLY A 436 -5.51 32.70 -3.01
CA GLY A 436 -6.90 33.12 -2.86
C GLY A 436 -7.12 34.56 -3.31
N HIS A 437 -6.34 35.50 -2.78
CA HIS A 437 -6.47 36.93 -3.16
C HIS A 437 -6.28 37.18 -4.65
N ARG A 438 -5.42 36.43 -5.31
CA ARG A 438 -5.07 36.57 -6.72
C ARG A 438 -5.84 35.68 -7.67
N CYS A 439 -6.74 34.83 -7.17
CA CYS A 439 -7.55 33.92 -7.98
C CYS A 439 -8.42 34.68 -8.97
N ARG A 440 -8.38 34.34 -10.26
CA ARG A 440 -9.20 34.93 -11.32
C ARG A 440 -9.83 33.92 -12.26
N GLY A 441 -9.43 32.68 -12.18
CA GLY A 441 -9.99 31.59 -12.96
C GLY A 441 -9.63 30.26 -12.36
N ALA A 442 -10.35 29.20 -12.74
CA ALA A 442 -10.04 27.85 -12.35
C ALA A 442 -10.37 26.86 -13.44
N ARG A 443 -9.60 25.79 -13.50
CA ARG A 443 -9.92 24.60 -14.27
C ARG A 443 -10.18 23.44 -13.32
N VAL A 444 -11.21 22.69 -13.62
CA VAL A 444 -11.56 21.45 -12.89
C VAL A 444 -11.48 20.31 -13.88
N ASP A 445 -10.63 19.34 -13.60
CA ASP A 445 -10.31 18.21 -14.50
C ASP A 445 -9.95 18.69 -15.93
N GLY A 446 -9.20 19.79 -16.00
CA GLY A 446 -8.74 20.43 -17.25
C GLY A 446 -9.76 21.35 -17.94
N VAL A 447 -11.00 21.42 -17.48
CA VAL A 447 -12.07 22.26 -18.04
C VAL A 447 -12.22 23.55 -17.24
N MET A 448 -12.28 24.70 -17.92
CA MET A 448 -12.56 25.99 -17.28
C MET A 448 -13.97 25.99 -16.67
N VAL A 449 -14.05 26.41 -15.41
CA VAL A 449 -15.34 26.51 -14.68
C VAL A 449 -15.50 27.89 -14.03
N PRO A 450 -16.75 28.33 -13.76
CA PRO A 450 -17.01 29.48 -12.92
C PRO A 450 -16.41 29.33 -11.52
N LEU A 451 -15.94 30.41 -10.92
CA LEU A 451 -15.29 30.38 -9.61
C LEU A 451 -16.20 29.98 -8.44
N ASN A 452 -17.52 30.08 -8.62
CA ASN A 452 -18.55 29.65 -7.66
C ASN A 452 -19.09 28.24 -7.92
N THR A 453 -18.43 27.45 -8.78
CA THR A 453 -18.83 26.06 -9.05
C THR A 453 -18.55 25.20 -7.83
N PRO A 454 -19.53 24.49 -7.26
CA PRO A 454 -19.27 23.54 -6.18
C PRO A 454 -18.37 22.41 -6.65
N LEU A 455 -17.29 22.20 -5.95
CA LEU A 455 -16.33 21.13 -6.23
C LEU A 455 -16.85 19.78 -5.72
N LYS A 456 -16.37 18.72 -6.35
CA LYS A 456 -16.71 17.33 -6.01
C LYS A 456 -15.49 16.55 -5.58
N ASN A 457 -15.69 15.53 -4.78
CA ASN A 457 -14.64 14.65 -4.29
C ASN A 457 -13.83 14.03 -5.46
N GLY A 458 -12.50 14.06 -5.37
CA GLY A 458 -11.58 13.49 -6.36
C GLY A 458 -11.34 14.32 -7.62
N GLN A 459 -11.90 15.55 -7.71
CA GLN A 459 -11.62 16.45 -8.83
C GLN A 459 -10.23 17.06 -8.72
N THR A 460 -9.57 17.30 -9.86
CA THR A 460 -8.31 18.03 -9.92
C THR A 460 -8.59 19.50 -10.21
N VAL A 461 -8.11 20.38 -9.35
CA VAL A 461 -8.37 21.85 -9.42
C VAL A 461 -7.08 22.59 -9.69
N GLU A 462 -7.05 23.36 -10.77
CA GLU A 462 -5.97 24.26 -11.14
C GLU A 462 -6.47 25.71 -11.07
N VAL A 463 -5.79 26.55 -10.29
CA VAL A 463 -6.16 27.96 -10.13
C VAL A 463 -5.29 28.84 -11.01
N THR A 464 -5.92 29.74 -11.76
CA THR A 464 -5.25 30.80 -12.51
C THR A 464 -5.22 32.07 -11.66
N ALA A 465 -4.02 32.50 -11.29
CA ALA A 465 -3.81 33.70 -10.47
C ALA A 465 -3.16 34.81 -11.29
N VAL A 466 -3.52 36.05 -10.99
CA VAL A 466 -2.84 37.26 -11.54
C VAL A 466 -1.60 37.59 -10.70
N LYS A 467 -0.64 38.33 -11.29
CA LYS A 467 0.61 38.69 -10.59
C LYS A 467 0.35 39.61 -9.38
N GLU A 468 -0.56 40.56 -9.54
CA GLU A 468 -0.96 41.52 -8.50
C GLU A 468 -2.50 41.59 -8.46
N GLY A 469 -3.08 41.61 -7.27
CA GLY A 469 -4.54 41.70 -7.11
C GLY A 469 -4.99 41.39 -5.68
N GLY A 470 -6.13 41.96 -5.30
CA GLY A 470 -6.80 41.69 -4.03
C GLY A 470 -8.06 40.83 -4.19
N PRO A 471 -8.71 40.43 -3.09
CA PRO A 471 -9.93 39.67 -3.12
C PRO A 471 -11.07 40.44 -3.81
N SER A 472 -11.96 39.74 -4.53
CA SER A 472 -13.15 40.34 -5.12
C SER A 472 -14.20 40.58 -4.03
N ARG A 473 -14.90 41.70 -4.11
CA ARG A 473 -16.06 41.97 -3.24
C ARG A 473 -17.21 41.02 -3.48
N ASP A 474 -17.31 40.44 -4.67
CA ASP A 474 -18.33 39.47 -5.02
C ASP A 474 -18.22 38.19 -4.18
N TRP A 475 -17.04 37.87 -3.67
CA TRP A 475 -16.85 36.69 -2.81
C TRP A 475 -17.51 36.84 -1.44
N LEU A 476 -17.88 38.04 -1.04
CA LEU A 476 -18.64 38.32 0.18
C LEU A 476 -20.16 38.25 -0.03
N ASN A 477 -20.61 38.02 -1.28
CA ASN A 477 -22.04 37.92 -1.59
C ASN A 477 -22.56 36.51 -1.27
N PRO A 478 -23.45 36.35 -0.28
CA PRO A 478 -23.98 35.03 0.11
C PRO A 478 -24.73 34.29 -1.00
N GLU A 479 -25.30 35.02 -1.97
CA GLU A 479 -26.02 34.44 -3.12
C GLU A 479 -25.09 33.67 -4.05
N LEU A 480 -23.78 34.00 -4.09
CA LEU A 480 -22.78 33.34 -4.89
C LEU A 480 -22.18 32.09 -4.20
N ARG A 481 -22.55 31.82 -2.95
CA ARG A 481 -22.24 30.62 -2.18
C ARG A 481 -20.74 30.30 -2.04
N TYR A 482 -19.89 31.31 -1.96
CA TYR A 482 -18.51 31.11 -1.51
C TYR A 482 -18.49 30.83 0.00
N LEU A 483 -17.58 29.96 0.44
CA LEU A 483 -17.46 29.59 1.86
C LEU A 483 -16.26 30.26 2.54
N ALA A 484 -15.30 30.79 1.75
CA ALA A 484 -14.08 31.46 2.24
C ALA A 484 -14.35 32.89 2.70
#